data_ba3848413886a57c7747462b72746b5e
#
_entry.id   ba3848413886a57c7747462b72746b5e
#
_cell.length_a   1.000
_cell.length_b   1.000
_cell.length_c   1.000
_cell.angle_alpha   90.00
_cell.angle_beta   90.00
_cell.angle_gamma   90.00
#
_symmetry.space_group_name_H-M   'P 1'
#
loop_
_entity.id
_entity.type
_entity.pdbx_description
1 polymer ?
#
loop_
_entity_poly.entity_id
_entity_poly.type
_entity_poly.pdbx_seq_one_letter_code
_entity_poly.pdbx_strand_id
1 'polypeptide(L)'
;MAARQKQTVTVIVPTFNREKFLPEAIDSLLRQTVVPDQILIVDDGSTDGTGMVASSFPAPVEYYRKENGGKSTALNFALKRCTGDFVWIFDDDDVAHPTALERFLAAFEREPEVDFAFGEYARFQQSAQIEEQNYQIVAFGHVSQDNFFPSHLEYCHVHQPGLLVRRECYEKVGGFNETLVRSQDYEMMLRLARRFKGIRVDGLMFFQRQHEMVRGSTKVVISYANRIKAWGSYDRAIMEEIYKSVDLHEYLDRSEQALPKTADLEMQALLQRSSIMARKGLWHHAAADIRRYAQLAERAGKTSLSDKERAIVRRTFEAYDTGLSSAPADEFVSAVKAWKSGPLKADIVREYMHSFPHYLARDLKAGKVIPASKLLREYSTLSLSXXXXTSKLPSARGAS
;
A
#
# COMPACT_ATOMS: atom_id res chain seq x y z
N MET A 1 26.09 -26.09 -22.38
CA MET A 1 25.11 -25.21 -21.70
C MET A 1 24.00 -26.09 -21.17
N ALA A 2 23.77 -26.13 -19.85
CA ALA A 2 22.62 -26.83 -19.26
C ALA A 2 21.35 -26.20 -19.81
N ALA A 3 20.41 -27.01 -20.27
CA ALA A 3 19.09 -26.51 -20.69
C ALA A 3 18.45 -25.75 -19.51
N ARG A 4 18.16 -24.49 -19.72
CA ARG A 4 17.50 -23.67 -18.69
C ARG A 4 16.12 -24.27 -18.43
N GLN A 5 15.88 -24.69 -17.22
CA GLN A 5 14.57 -25.26 -16.85
C GLN A 5 13.48 -24.21 -17.10
N LYS A 6 12.44 -24.57 -17.83
CA LYS A 6 11.31 -23.69 -18.11
C LYS A 6 10.68 -23.25 -16.80
N GLN A 7 10.56 -21.95 -16.58
CA GLN A 7 9.87 -21.37 -15.43
C GLN A 7 8.36 -21.53 -15.62
N THR A 8 7.69 -22.18 -14.68
CA THR A 8 6.25 -22.46 -14.74
C THR A 8 5.44 -21.51 -13.88
N VAL A 9 4.23 -21.17 -14.34
CA VAL A 9 3.37 -20.20 -13.68
C VAL A 9 1.98 -20.77 -13.41
N THR A 10 1.53 -20.70 -12.16
CA THR A 10 0.13 -20.90 -11.80
C THR A 10 -0.53 -19.54 -11.61
N VAL A 11 -1.65 -19.30 -12.30
CA VAL A 11 -2.55 -18.19 -12.04
C VAL A 11 -3.66 -18.66 -11.11
N ILE A 12 -3.96 -17.89 -10.06
CA ILE A 12 -5.10 -18.13 -9.15
C ILE A 12 -6.16 -17.06 -9.41
N VAL A 13 -7.38 -17.49 -9.71
CA VAL A 13 -8.53 -16.58 -9.90
C VAL A 13 -9.60 -16.94 -8.86
N PRO A 14 -9.61 -16.27 -7.70
CA PRO A 14 -10.71 -16.45 -6.73
C PRO A 14 -11.95 -15.74 -7.27
N THR A 15 -13.11 -16.41 -7.22
CA THR A 15 -14.35 -15.85 -7.77
C THR A 15 -15.55 -16.09 -6.86
N PHE A 16 -16.52 -15.16 -6.89
CA PHE A 16 -17.80 -15.28 -6.21
C PHE A 16 -18.84 -14.39 -6.88
N ASN A 17 -19.84 -15.03 -7.52
CA ASN A 17 -20.94 -14.35 -8.24
C ASN A 17 -20.41 -13.35 -9.28
N ARG A 18 -19.67 -13.87 -10.28
CA ARG A 18 -19.00 -13.09 -11.32
C ARG A 18 -19.24 -13.60 -12.75
N GLU A 19 -20.39 -14.24 -12.99
CA GLU A 19 -20.71 -14.81 -14.30
C GLU A 19 -20.47 -13.85 -15.49
N LYS A 20 -20.61 -12.52 -15.24
CA LYS A 20 -20.49 -11.50 -16.28
C LYS A 20 -19.06 -11.08 -16.59
N PHE A 21 -18.17 -11.12 -15.62
CA PHE A 21 -16.78 -10.62 -15.76
C PHE A 21 -15.76 -11.73 -15.94
N LEU A 22 -16.03 -12.88 -15.32
CA LEU A 22 -15.10 -14.02 -15.35
C LEU A 22 -14.66 -14.42 -16.78
N PRO A 23 -15.57 -14.44 -17.81
CA PRO A 23 -15.12 -14.82 -19.15
C PRO A 23 -14.00 -13.92 -19.67
N GLU A 24 -14.15 -12.60 -19.56
CA GLU A 24 -13.16 -11.65 -20.07
C GLU A 24 -11.84 -11.74 -19.30
N ALA A 25 -11.91 -11.93 -17.97
CA ALA A 25 -10.73 -12.11 -17.15
C ALA A 25 -9.93 -13.35 -17.58
N ILE A 26 -10.61 -14.52 -17.71
CA ILE A 26 -9.95 -15.78 -18.10
C ILE A 26 -9.43 -15.70 -19.55
N ASP A 27 -10.22 -15.15 -20.47
CA ASP A 27 -9.77 -14.96 -21.85
C ASP A 27 -8.49 -14.12 -21.94
N SER A 28 -8.37 -13.07 -21.10
CA SER A 28 -7.18 -12.23 -21.08
C SER A 28 -5.93 -12.98 -20.60
N LEU A 29 -6.12 -13.96 -19.71
CA LEU A 29 -5.04 -14.82 -19.22
C LEU A 29 -4.65 -15.88 -20.26
N LEU A 30 -5.62 -16.43 -20.98
CA LEU A 30 -5.37 -17.43 -22.04
C LEU A 30 -4.73 -16.80 -23.29
N ARG A 31 -4.92 -15.49 -23.50
CA ARG A 31 -4.36 -14.74 -24.64
C ARG A 31 -3.00 -14.09 -24.32
N GLN A 32 -2.39 -14.42 -23.18
CA GLN A 32 -1.05 -13.92 -22.86
C GLN A 32 -0.03 -14.39 -23.92
N THR A 33 0.95 -13.54 -24.26
CA THR A 33 2.07 -13.94 -25.16
C THR A 33 2.82 -15.16 -24.62
N VAL A 34 2.88 -15.30 -23.30
CA VAL A 34 3.34 -16.53 -22.62
C VAL A 34 2.15 -17.05 -21.81
N VAL A 35 1.55 -18.13 -22.29
CA VAL A 35 0.36 -18.70 -21.63
C VAL A 35 0.77 -19.35 -20.29
N PRO A 36 0.03 -19.08 -19.20
CA PRO A 36 0.28 -19.76 -17.92
C PRO A 36 0.21 -21.28 -18.04
N ASP A 37 1.02 -22.00 -17.26
CA ASP A 37 1.01 -23.47 -17.26
C ASP A 37 -0.21 -24.03 -16.52
N GLN A 38 -0.80 -23.27 -15.60
CA GLN A 38 -1.98 -23.66 -14.81
C GLN A 38 -2.79 -22.40 -14.48
N ILE A 39 -4.13 -22.47 -14.62
CA ILE A 39 -5.05 -21.41 -14.17
C ILE A 39 -6.07 -22.07 -13.24
N LEU A 40 -6.06 -21.70 -11.96
CA LEU A 40 -6.95 -22.25 -10.93
C LEU A 40 -8.08 -21.26 -10.67
N ILE A 41 -9.28 -21.54 -11.18
CA ILE A 41 -10.50 -20.81 -10.79
C ILE A 41 -11.01 -21.42 -9.50
N VAL A 42 -11.04 -20.66 -8.40
CA VAL A 42 -11.57 -21.12 -7.12
C VAL A 42 -12.85 -20.36 -6.80
N ASP A 43 -13.97 -21.00 -7.01
CA ASP A 43 -15.32 -20.48 -6.76
C ASP A 43 -15.67 -20.61 -5.28
N ASP A 44 -15.81 -19.50 -4.61
CA ASP A 44 -16.14 -19.43 -3.18
C ASP A 44 -17.65 -19.56 -2.93
N GLY A 45 -18.29 -20.53 -3.62
CA GLY A 45 -19.69 -20.89 -3.39
C GLY A 45 -20.70 -20.01 -4.12
N SER A 46 -20.44 -19.66 -5.38
CA SER A 46 -21.35 -18.83 -6.20
C SER A 46 -22.75 -19.44 -6.33
N THR A 47 -23.75 -18.55 -6.45
CA THR A 47 -25.15 -18.90 -6.59
C THR A 47 -25.75 -18.45 -7.94
N ASP A 48 -24.95 -17.77 -8.77
CA ASP A 48 -25.29 -17.38 -10.14
C ASP A 48 -24.70 -18.37 -11.15
N GLY A 49 -24.60 -17.99 -12.43
CA GLY A 49 -24.04 -18.82 -13.48
C GLY A 49 -22.51 -18.94 -13.49
N THR A 50 -21.79 -18.40 -12.48
CA THR A 50 -20.32 -18.43 -12.42
C THR A 50 -19.75 -19.83 -12.60
N GLY A 51 -20.32 -20.81 -11.89
CA GLY A 51 -19.82 -22.21 -11.96
C GLY A 51 -19.95 -22.83 -13.34
N MET A 52 -21.05 -22.54 -14.05
CA MET A 52 -21.26 -23.01 -15.42
C MET A 52 -20.23 -22.40 -16.37
N VAL A 53 -20.02 -21.08 -16.25
CA VAL A 53 -19.02 -20.35 -17.02
C VAL A 53 -17.62 -20.88 -16.75
N ALA A 54 -17.25 -21.01 -15.47
CA ALA A 54 -15.90 -21.46 -15.08
C ALA A 54 -15.58 -22.88 -15.59
N SER A 55 -16.59 -23.77 -15.60
CA SER A 55 -16.43 -25.16 -16.06
C SER A 55 -16.32 -25.30 -17.58
N SER A 56 -16.61 -24.25 -18.34
CA SER A 56 -16.60 -24.31 -19.83
C SER A 56 -15.22 -24.06 -20.43
N PHE A 57 -14.26 -23.57 -19.65
CA PHE A 57 -12.92 -23.25 -20.18
C PHE A 57 -12.07 -24.52 -20.35
N PRO A 58 -11.30 -24.58 -21.44
CA PRO A 58 -10.42 -25.73 -21.68
C PRO A 58 -9.13 -25.63 -20.83
N ALA A 59 -8.33 -26.69 -20.83
CA ALA A 59 -6.97 -26.65 -20.26
C ALA A 59 -6.20 -25.45 -20.83
N PRO A 60 -5.36 -24.80 -20.03
CA PRO A 60 -4.88 -25.20 -18.69
C PRO A 60 -5.73 -24.69 -17.52
N VAL A 61 -7.03 -24.41 -17.76
CA VAL A 61 -7.94 -23.93 -16.72
C VAL A 61 -8.48 -25.12 -15.91
N GLU A 62 -8.41 -25.04 -14.61
CA GLU A 62 -8.98 -25.99 -13.65
C GLU A 62 -9.98 -25.25 -12.76
N TYR A 63 -11.18 -25.80 -12.62
CA TYR A 63 -12.24 -25.22 -11.80
C TYR A 63 -12.45 -26.01 -10.52
N TYR A 64 -12.47 -25.30 -9.40
CA TYR A 64 -12.77 -25.85 -8.07
C TYR A 64 -13.83 -25.00 -7.40
N ARG A 65 -14.83 -25.68 -6.82
CA ARG A 65 -15.87 -25.01 -6.03
C ARG A 65 -15.74 -25.41 -4.57
N LYS A 66 -15.86 -24.44 -3.66
CA LYS A 66 -15.86 -24.69 -2.22
C LYS A 66 -17.02 -23.97 -1.55
N GLU A 67 -17.31 -24.34 -0.31
CA GLU A 67 -18.26 -23.61 0.52
C GLU A 67 -17.74 -22.18 0.77
N ASN A 68 -18.66 -21.19 0.74
CA ASN A 68 -18.30 -19.78 0.89
C ASN A 68 -17.59 -19.51 2.23
N GLY A 69 -16.41 -18.96 2.17
CA GLY A 69 -15.58 -18.61 3.33
C GLY A 69 -14.82 -17.29 3.15
N GLY A 70 -14.98 -16.64 2.01
CA GLY A 70 -14.31 -15.39 1.69
C GLY A 70 -13.03 -15.59 0.86
N LYS A 71 -12.58 -14.50 0.22
CA LYS A 71 -11.45 -14.49 -0.72
C LYS A 71 -10.18 -15.15 -0.13
N SER A 72 -9.84 -14.87 1.15
CA SER A 72 -8.66 -15.46 1.79
C SER A 72 -8.71 -16.99 1.82
N THR A 73 -9.89 -17.58 2.14
CA THR A 73 -10.03 -19.04 2.17
C THR A 73 -9.90 -19.65 0.76
N ALA A 74 -10.43 -18.96 -0.26
CA ALA A 74 -10.30 -19.40 -1.66
C ALA A 74 -8.83 -19.35 -2.12
N LEU A 75 -8.11 -18.28 -1.76
CA LEU A 75 -6.68 -18.16 -2.05
C LEU A 75 -5.86 -19.24 -1.35
N ASN A 76 -6.13 -19.50 -0.06
CA ASN A 76 -5.43 -20.54 0.69
C ASN A 76 -5.73 -21.96 0.14
N PHE A 77 -6.95 -22.18 -0.34
CA PHE A 77 -7.32 -23.42 -1.02
C PHE A 77 -6.50 -23.61 -2.31
N ALA A 78 -6.38 -22.53 -3.10
CA ALA A 78 -5.63 -22.54 -4.37
C ALA A 78 -4.13 -22.71 -4.16
N LEU A 79 -3.54 -22.01 -3.17
CA LEU A 79 -2.09 -22.06 -2.90
C LEU A 79 -1.61 -23.51 -2.65
N LYS A 80 -2.45 -24.35 -2.04
CA LYS A 80 -2.15 -25.77 -1.78
C LYS A 80 -2.17 -26.63 -3.05
N ARG A 81 -2.65 -26.08 -4.18
CA ARG A 81 -2.81 -26.78 -5.48
C ARG A 81 -1.93 -26.22 -6.58
N CYS A 82 -1.19 -25.14 -6.27
CA CYS A 82 -0.26 -24.53 -7.22
C CYS A 82 0.89 -25.47 -7.55
N THR A 83 1.12 -25.70 -8.84
CA THR A 83 2.24 -26.51 -9.32
C THR A 83 3.37 -25.67 -9.88
N GLY A 84 3.10 -24.44 -10.26
CA GLY A 84 4.07 -23.53 -10.87
C GLY A 84 5.15 -23.06 -9.91
N ASP A 85 6.30 -22.69 -10.47
CA ASP A 85 7.39 -22.04 -9.73
C ASP A 85 6.98 -20.65 -9.23
N PHE A 86 6.08 -20.01 -9.97
CA PHE A 86 5.54 -18.68 -9.67
C PHE A 86 4.03 -18.76 -9.51
N VAL A 87 3.50 -17.84 -8.69
CA VAL A 87 2.06 -17.66 -8.47
C VAL A 87 1.68 -16.23 -8.88
N TRP A 88 0.68 -16.12 -9.76
CA TRP A 88 0.04 -14.87 -10.17
C TRP A 88 -1.40 -14.89 -9.69
N ILE A 89 -1.74 -14.03 -8.72
CA ILE A 89 -3.13 -13.91 -8.23
C ILE A 89 -3.82 -12.83 -9.07
N PHE A 90 -4.91 -13.22 -9.73
CA PHE A 90 -5.62 -12.34 -10.67
C PHE A 90 -7.09 -12.20 -10.26
N ASP A 91 -7.60 -10.98 -10.26
CA ASP A 91 -8.99 -10.70 -9.88
C ASP A 91 -9.96 -11.04 -11.02
N ASP A 92 -11.11 -11.60 -10.67
CA ASP A 92 -12.11 -12.13 -11.61
C ASP A 92 -12.90 -11.06 -12.38
N ASP A 93 -12.65 -9.78 -12.07
CA ASP A 93 -13.29 -8.63 -12.72
C ASP A 93 -12.31 -7.71 -13.46
N ASP A 94 -11.03 -8.07 -13.52
CA ASP A 94 -9.97 -7.30 -14.18
C ASP A 94 -9.55 -7.95 -15.51
N VAL A 95 -8.71 -7.26 -16.28
CA VAL A 95 -8.22 -7.74 -17.60
C VAL A 95 -6.70 -7.66 -17.62
N ALA A 96 -6.02 -8.77 -17.93
CA ALA A 96 -4.56 -8.81 -18.00
C ALA A 96 -4.05 -8.11 -19.27
N HIS A 97 -2.96 -7.34 -19.14
CA HIS A 97 -2.28 -6.80 -20.32
C HIS A 97 -1.65 -7.97 -21.11
N PRO A 98 -1.77 -8.01 -22.45
CA PRO A 98 -1.37 -9.20 -23.22
C PRO A 98 0.08 -9.68 -23.03
N THR A 99 1.00 -8.80 -22.65
CA THR A 99 2.41 -9.12 -22.46
C THR A 99 2.83 -9.12 -20.98
N ALA A 100 1.86 -9.11 -20.05
CA ALA A 100 2.18 -8.98 -18.63
C ALA A 100 3.06 -10.11 -18.12
N LEU A 101 2.68 -11.36 -18.41
CA LEU A 101 3.43 -12.53 -17.93
C LEU A 101 4.82 -12.58 -18.54
N GLU A 102 4.95 -12.29 -19.83
CA GLU A 102 6.24 -12.21 -20.53
C GLU A 102 7.17 -11.20 -19.84
N ARG A 103 6.64 -10.01 -19.52
CA ARG A 103 7.43 -8.95 -18.86
C ARG A 103 7.87 -9.37 -17.46
N PHE A 104 6.98 -9.99 -16.69
CA PHE A 104 7.32 -10.52 -15.36
C PHE A 104 8.44 -11.54 -15.45
N LEU A 105 8.31 -12.54 -16.32
CA LEU A 105 9.31 -13.61 -16.46
C LEU A 105 10.66 -13.06 -16.92
N ALA A 106 10.67 -12.12 -17.86
CA ALA A 106 11.90 -11.44 -18.32
C ALA A 106 12.61 -10.72 -17.17
N ALA A 107 11.85 -10.17 -16.21
CA ALA A 107 12.46 -9.53 -15.02
C ALA A 107 13.18 -10.55 -14.13
N PHE A 108 12.59 -11.73 -13.91
CA PHE A 108 13.24 -12.82 -13.15
C PHE A 108 14.44 -13.41 -13.88
N GLU A 109 14.43 -13.39 -15.21
CA GLU A 109 15.58 -13.82 -16.01
C GLU A 109 16.76 -12.84 -15.87
N ARG A 110 16.44 -11.54 -15.86
CA ARG A 110 17.44 -10.47 -15.75
C ARG A 110 18.01 -10.40 -14.34
N GLU A 111 17.17 -10.61 -13.32
CA GLU A 111 17.56 -10.54 -11.90
C GLU A 111 17.09 -11.81 -11.16
N PRO A 112 17.83 -12.93 -11.29
CA PRO A 112 17.39 -14.23 -10.71
C PRO A 112 17.27 -14.26 -9.20
N GLU A 113 17.89 -13.31 -8.49
CA GLU A 113 17.85 -13.22 -7.03
C GLU A 113 16.61 -12.53 -6.47
N VAL A 114 15.72 -11.99 -7.35
CA VAL A 114 14.49 -11.39 -6.86
C VAL A 114 13.42 -12.44 -6.58
N ASP A 115 12.59 -12.15 -5.62
CA ASP A 115 11.57 -13.07 -5.12
C ASP A 115 10.18 -12.77 -5.70
N PHE A 116 9.91 -11.50 -6.04
CA PHE A 116 8.66 -11.09 -6.66
C PHE A 116 8.88 -9.92 -7.63
N ALA A 117 8.01 -9.83 -8.63
CA ALA A 117 8.03 -8.75 -9.62
C ALA A 117 6.66 -8.04 -9.59
N PHE A 118 6.67 -6.71 -9.73
CA PHE A 118 5.44 -5.91 -9.69
C PHE A 118 5.46 -4.82 -10.76
N GLY A 119 4.27 -4.44 -11.25
CA GLY A 119 4.18 -3.43 -12.30
C GLY A 119 2.90 -2.60 -12.23
N GLU A 120 2.83 -1.60 -13.09
CA GLU A 120 1.77 -0.62 -13.11
C GLU A 120 0.45 -1.19 -13.64
N TYR A 121 -0.63 -0.46 -13.39
CA TYR A 121 -1.95 -0.79 -13.88
C TYR A 121 -2.68 0.46 -14.38
N ALA A 122 -3.73 0.24 -15.14
CA ALA A 122 -4.61 1.32 -15.58
C ALA A 122 -6.04 1.05 -15.12
N ARG A 123 -6.80 2.10 -14.92
CA ARG A 123 -8.24 2.01 -14.59
C ARG A 123 -9.07 2.27 -15.83
N PHE A 124 -10.10 1.47 -16.02
CA PHE A 124 -11.06 1.67 -17.11
C PHE A 124 -12.49 1.52 -16.59
N GLN A 125 -13.42 2.18 -17.28
CA GLN A 125 -14.85 2.09 -16.93
C GLN A 125 -15.43 0.80 -17.49
N GLN A 126 -16.41 0.25 -16.80
CA GLN A 126 -17.06 -1.01 -17.17
C GLN A 126 -17.58 -1.03 -18.62
N SER A 127 -18.06 0.11 -19.11
CA SER A 127 -18.65 0.24 -20.45
C SER A 127 -17.63 0.52 -21.56
N ALA A 128 -16.36 0.82 -21.20
CA ALA A 128 -15.34 1.18 -22.19
C ALA A 128 -14.66 -0.05 -22.77
N GLN A 129 -14.34 0.02 -24.05
CA GLN A 129 -13.45 -0.96 -24.69
C GLN A 129 -12.00 -0.53 -24.44
N ILE A 130 -11.18 -1.43 -23.92
CA ILE A 130 -9.79 -1.15 -23.60
C ILE A 130 -9.00 -0.74 -24.85
N GLU A 131 -9.36 -1.28 -26.00
CA GLU A 131 -8.73 -1.01 -27.30
C GLU A 131 -8.83 0.47 -27.74
N GLU A 132 -9.78 1.24 -27.18
CA GLU A 132 -9.97 2.65 -27.47
C GLU A 132 -9.12 3.59 -26.61
N GLN A 133 -8.22 3.04 -25.81
CA GLN A 133 -7.35 3.78 -24.88
C GLN A 133 -8.11 4.62 -23.85
N ASN A 134 -9.34 4.23 -23.53
CA ASN A 134 -10.16 4.89 -22.50
C ASN A 134 -9.78 4.39 -21.09
N TYR A 135 -8.51 4.56 -20.72
CA TYR A 135 -8.03 4.14 -19.41
C TYR A 135 -7.10 5.20 -18.80
N GLN A 136 -7.04 5.19 -17.48
CA GLN A 136 -6.17 6.08 -16.71
C GLN A 136 -5.04 5.27 -16.08
N ILE A 137 -3.80 5.55 -16.46
CA ILE A 137 -2.63 4.89 -15.86
C ILE A 137 -2.51 5.36 -14.41
N VAL A 138 -2.34 4.41 -13.49
CA VAL A 138 -2.04 4.66 -12.09
C VAL A 138 -0.56 4.40 -11.89
N ALA A 139 0.20 5.48 -11.91
CA ALA A 139 1.65 5.41 -11.74
C ALA A 139 2.00 5.19 -10.27
N PHE A 140 2.98 4.36 -10.03
CA PHE A 140 3.60 4.24 -8.70
C PHE A 140 4.52 5.45 -8.51
N GLY A 141 4.54 6.02 -7.34
CA GLY A 141 5.49 7.08 -7.00
C GLY A 141 6.94 6.54 -6.99
N HIS A 142 7.75 7.05 -6.10
CA HIS A 142 9.16 6.66 -6.01
C HIS A 142 9.33 5.35 -5.21
N VAL A 143 8.74 4.26 -5.71
CA VAL A 143 8.88 2.92 -5.10
C VAL A 143 10.03 2.19 -5.80
N SER A 144 11.03 1.79 -5.01
CA SER A 144 12.23 1.08 -5.47
C SER A 144 12.39 -0.21 -4.66
N GLN A 145 13.34 -1.05 -5.04
CA GLN A 145 13.74 -2.23 -4.24
C GLN A 145 14.13 -1.82 -2.82
N ASP A 146 14.83 -0.71 -2.70
CA ASP A 146 15.42 -0.25 -1.43
C ASP A 146 14.35 0.18 -0.43
N ASN A 147 13.33 0.91 -0.90
CA ASN A 147 12.28 1.47 -0.03
C ASN A 147 10.96 0.72 -0.11
N PHE A 148 10.90 -0.46 -0.72
CA PHE A 148 9.63 -1.13 -1.04
C PHE A 148 8.76 -1.31 0.21
N PHE A 149 9.34 -1.88 1.30
CA PHE A 149 8.57 -2.14 2.53
C PHE A 149 8.09 -0.84 3.20
N PRO A 150 8.97 0.13 3.53
CA PRO A 150 8.48 1.36 4.16
C PRO A 150 7.51 2.16 3.27
N SER A 151 7.67 2.14 1.95
CA SER A 151 6.71 2.79 1.03
C SER A 151 5.35 2.11 1.08
N HIS A 152 5.31 0.77 1.17
CA HIS A 152 4.05 0.02 1.27
C HIS A 152 3.36 0.23 2.62
N LEU A 153 4.10 0.48 3.69
CA LEU A 153 3.52 0.87 4.97
C LEU A 153 2.79 2.21 4.84
N GLU A 154 3.34 3.15 4.06
CA GLU A 154 2.71 4.44 3.81
C GLU A 154 1.43 4.31 2.96
N TYR A 155 1.51 3.54 1.88
CA TYR A 155 0.43 3.42 0.90
C TYR A 155 0.51 2.09 0.16
N CYS A 156 -0.63 1.46 -0.11
CA CYS A 156 -0.70 0.23 -0.90
C CYS A 156 -0.48 0.57 -2.38
N HIS A 157 0.74 0.42 -2.85
CA HIS A 157 1.10 0.75 -4.25
C HIS A 157 0.75 -0.37 -5.22
N VAL A 158 0.91 -1.63 -4.80
CA VAL A 158 0.77 -2.80 -5.68
C VAL A 158 -0.53 -3.54 -5.36
N HIS A 159 -1.30 -3.84 -6.40
CA HIS A 159 -2.49 -4.70 -6.33
C HIS A 159 -2.13 -6.10 -6.82
N GLN A 160 -2.86 -7.11 -6.35
CA GLN A 160 -2.58 -8.53 -6.64
C GLN A 160 -2.41 -8.83 -8.14
N PRO A 161 -3.28 -8.33 -9.06
CA PRO A 161 -3.07 -8.63 -10.48
C PRO A 161 -1.80 -8.04 -11.09
N GLY A 162 -1.20 -7.05 -10.42
CA GLY A 162 0.07 -6.44 -10.84
C GLY A 162 1.31 -7.06 -10.18
N LEU A 163 1.21 -8.31 -9.69
CA LEU A 163 2.26 -8.93 -8.86
C LEU A 163 2.45 -10.40 -9.21
N LEU A 164 3.68 -10.80 -9.56
CA LEU A 164 4.08 -12.21 -9.74
C LEU A 164 5.10 -12.57 -8.66
N VAL A 165 4.87 -13.67 -7.94
CA VAL A 165 5.65 -14.05 -6.74
C VAL A 165 6.17 -15.48 -6.88
N ARG A 166 7.41 -15.75 -6.50
CA ARG A 166 7.89 -17.14 -6.38
C ARG A 166 7.00 -17.89 -5.38
N ARG A 167 6.51 -19.08 -5.74
CA ARG A 167 5.60 -19.88 -4.91
C ARG A 167 6.16 -20.10 -3.50
N GLU A 168 7.45 -20.38 -3.39
CA GLU A 168 8.11 -20.61 -2.09
C GLU A 168 7.99 -19.41 -1.12
N CYS A 169 7.79 -18.20 -1.63
CA CYS A 169 7.62 -17.02 -0.77
C CYS A 169 6.32 -17.12 0.04
N TYR A 170 5.22 -17.56 -0.62
CA TYR A 170 3.95 -17.82 0.07
C TYR A 170 4.10 -18.94 1.12
N GLU A 171 4.86 -19.97 0.79
CA GLU A 171 5.12 -21.08 1.73
C GLU A 171 5.88 -20.58 2.98
N LYS A 172 6.83 -19.68 2.79
CA LYS A 172 7.68 -19.14 3.87
C LYS A 172 6.96 -18.10 4.74
N VAL A 173 6.03 -17.30 4.19
CA VAL A 173 5.27 -16.32 4.99
C VAL A 173 3.97 -16.89 5.53
N GLY A 174 3.51 -18.03 4.99
CA GLY A 174 2.23 -18.63 5.33
C GLY A 174 1.08 -18.05 4.48
N GLY A 175 -0.09 -18.66 4.62
CA GLY A 175 -1.27 -18.30 3.84
C GLY A 175 -1.85 -16.92 4.14
N PHE A 176 -2.91 -16.59 3.42
CA PHE A 176 -3.67 -15.35 3.64
C PHE A 176 -4.41 -15.42 4.98
N ASN A 177 -4.48 -14.28 5.65
CA ASN A 177 -5.19 -14.16 6.93
C ASN A 177 -6.71 -14.22 6.68
N GLU A 178 -7.33 -15.32 7.11
CA GLU A 178 -8.75 -15.60 6.87
C GLU A 178 -9.69 -14.77 7.75
N THR A 179 -9.17 -14.06 8.74
CA THR A 179 -9.98 -13.14 9.56
C THR A 179 -10.20 -11.79 8.84
N LEU A 180 -9.41 -11.50 7.80
CA LEU A 180 -9.51 -10.25 7.05
C LEU A 180 -10.50 -10.38 5.89
N VAL A 181 -11.60 -9.65 5.96
CA VAL A 181 -12.57 -9.56 4.85
C VAL A 181 -12.09 -8.54 3.80
N ARG A 182 -11.30 -7.57 4.22
CA ARG A 182 -10.67 -6.55 3.35
C ARG A 182 -9.20 -6.40 3.71
N SER A 183 -8.45 -5.83 2.78
CA SER A 183 -7.01 -5.55 2.92
C SER A 183 -6.16 -6.82 3.15
N GLN A 184 -6.70 -8.00 2.81
CA GLN A 184 -5.96 -9.26 2.89
C GLN A 184 -4.78 -9.29 1.89
N ASP A 185 -4.95 -8.65 0.75
CA ASP A 185 -3.91 -8.44 -0.26
C ASP A 185 -2.80 -7.52 0.27
N TYR A 186 -3.19 -6.41 0.90
CA TYR A 186 -2.27 -5.46 1.51
C TYR A 186 -1.47 -6.13 2.64
N GLU A 187 -2.14 -6.87 3.53
CA GLU A 187 -1.50 -7.59 4.64
C GLU A 187 -0.48 -8.62 4.12
N MET A 188 -0.85 -9.41 3.12
CA MET A 188 0.05 -10.38 2.49
C MET A 188 1.25 -9.66 1.85
N MET A 189 0.99 -8.56 1.11
CA MET A 189 2.05 -7.79 0.46
C MET A 189 3.06 -7.25 1.49
N LEU A 190 2.60 -6.79 2.66
CA LEU A 190 3.49 -6.33 3.73
C LEU A 190 4.40 -7.45 4.26
N ARG A 191 3.85 -8.68 4.44
CA ARG A 191 4.66 -9.84 4.85
C ARG A 191 5.71 -10.20 3.78
N LEU A 192 5.32 -10.17 2.51
CA LEU A 192 6.24 -10.43 1.39
C LEU A 192 7.32 -9.34 1.31
N ALA A 193 6.90 -8.06 1.33
CA ALA A 193 7.80 -6.90 1.20
C ALA A 193 8.83 -6.84 2.33
N ARG A 194 8.44 -7.20 3.56
CA ARG A 194 9.33 -7.23 4.71
C ARG A 194 10.44 -8.26 4.57
N ARG A 195 10.12 -9.41 3.96
CA ARG A 195 10.98 -10.61 3.99
C ARG A 195 11.77 -10.84 2.71
N PHE A 196 11.24 -10.35 1.58
CA PHE A 196 11.71 -10.72 0.26
C PHE A 196 12.06 -9.51 -0.60
N LYS A 197 12.78 -9.76 -1.69
CA LYS A 197 13.29 -8.73 -2.60
C LYS A 197 12.39 -8.63 -3.82
N GLY A 198 11.84 -7.44 -4.07
CA GLY A 198 10.98 -7.18 -5.22
C GLY A 198 11.65 -6.37 -6.31
N ILE A 199 11.22 -6.56 -7.55
CA ILE A 199 11.66 -5.74 -8.68
C ILE A 199 10.46 -5.09 -9.39
N ARG A 200 10.61 -3.82 -9.73
CA ARG A 200 9.63 -3.12 -10.56
C ARG A 200 9.84 -3.49 -12.03
N VAL A 201 8.74 -3.82 -12.69
CA VAL A 201 8.68 -4.11 -14.12
C VAL A 201 8.01 -2.95 -14.83
N ASP A 202 8.61 -2.44 -15.87
CA ASP A 202 8.06 -1.32 -16.63
C ASP A 202 6.86 -1.75 -17.48
N GLY A 203 5.89 -0.86 -17.55
CA GLY A 203 4.67 -1.01 -18.35
C GLY A 203 3.49 -1.56 -17.56
N LEU A 204 2.35 -1.60 -18.22
CA LEU A 204 1.09 -2.05 -17.62
C LEU A 204 1.05 -3.57 -17.50
N MET A 205 0.61 -4.04 -16.34
CA MET A 205 0.39 -5.47 -16.09
C MET A 205 -1.09 -5.84 -16.25
N PHE A 206 -1.99 -4.91 -15.89
CA PHE A 206 -3.42 -5.19 -15.99
C PHE A 206 -4.24 -3.90 -16.06
N PHE A 207 -5.50 -4.08 -16.43
CA PHE A 207 -6.52 -3.03 -16.46
C PHE A 207 -7.54 -3.34 -15.36
N GLN A 208 -7.65 -2.42 -14.39
CA GLN A 208 -8.57 -2.53 -13.26
C GLN A 208 -9.94 -1.98 -13.66
N ARG A 209 -10.95 -2.84 -13.62
CA ARG A 209 -12.32 -2.46 -13.94
C ARG A 209 -12.96 -1.65 -12.82
N GLN A 210 -13.55 -0.52 -13.17
CA GLN A 210 -14.33 0.31 -12.24
C GLN A 210 -15.81 -0.02 -12.41
N HIS A 211 -16.43 -0.61 -11.39
CA HIS A 211 -17.85 -0.97 -11.39
C HIS A 211 -18.46 -0.81 -10.00
N GLU A 212 -19.78 -0.71 -9.95
CA GLU A 212 -20.53 -0.47 -8.70
C GLU A 212 -21.02 -1.75 -8.02
N MET A 213 -20.74 -2.92 -8.59
CA MET A 213 -21.19 -4.18 -8.01
C MET A 213 -20.64 -4.37 -6.58
N VAL A 214 -21.46 -4.99 -5.76
CA VAL A 214 -21.16 -5.26 -4.36
C VAL A 214 -19.91 -6.13 -4.25
N ARG A 215 -19.07 -5.82 -3.28
CA ARG A 215 -17.88 -6.60 -2.91
C ARG A 215 -18.03 -7.06 -1.46
N GLY A 216 -17.40 -8.18 -1.13
CA GLY A 216 -17.46 -8.76 0.20
C GLY A 216 -17.81 -10.24 0.15
N SER A 217 -18.16 -10.78 1.30
CA SER A 217 -18.62 -12.17 1.45
C SER A 217 -20.13 -12.20 1.74
N THR A 218 -20.70 -13.37 1.82
CA THR A 218 -22.11 -13.54 2.24
C THR A 218 -22.37 -12.98 3.64
N LYS A 219 -21.35 -12.97 4.50
CA LYS A 219 -21.46 -12.48 5.89
C LYS A 219 -21.23 -10.98 6.02
N VAL A 220 -20.38 -10.40 5.17
CA VAL A 220 -20.00 -8.98 5.25
C VAL A 220 -20.12 -8.33 3.88
N VAL A 221 -21.15 -7.56 3.71
CA VAL A 221 -21.44 -6.82 2.47
C VAL A 221 -21.02 -5.36 2.65
N ILE A 222 -20.12 -4.89 1.80
CA ILE A 222 -19.62 -3.51 1.86
C ILE A 222 -20.13 -2.77 0.63
N SER A 223 -21.03 -1.80 0.87
CA SER A 223 -21.54 -0.93 -0.18
C SER A 223 -20.43 -0.04 -0.74
N TYR A 224 -20.58 0.41 -1.96
CA TYR A 224 -19.64 1.34 -2.63
C TYR A 224 -19.38 2.58 -1.74
N ALA A 225 -20.42 3.15 -1.15
CA ALA A 225 -20.31 4.35 -0.32
C ALA A 225 -19.47 4.14 0.96
N ASN A 226 -19.47 2.92 1.52
CA ASN A 226 -18.75 2.60 2.76
C ASN A 226 -17.37 1.98 2.52
N ARG A 227 -16.97 1.83 1.26
CA ARG A 227 -15.75 1.10 0.89
C ARG A 227 -14.48 1.71 1.52
N ILE A 228 -14.33 3.03 1.42
CA ILE A 228 -13.14 3.73 1.94
C ILE A 228 -13.07 3.61 3.47
N LYS A 229 -14.21 3.78 4.15
CA LYS A 229 -14.27 3.66 5.61
C LYS A 229 -13.92 2.24 6.08
N ALA A 230 -14.43 1.23 5.37
CA ALA A 230 -14.14 -0.18 5.67
C ALA A 230 -12.64 -0.46 5.49
N TRP A 231 -12.05 -0.07 4.37
CA TRP A 231 -10.60 -0.24 4.15
C TRP A 231 -9.80 0.40 5.28
N GLY A 232 -10.12 1.66 5.62
CA GLY A 232 -9.42 2.37 6.70
C GLY A 232 -9.44 1.62 8.03
N SER A 233 -10.54 0.93 8.37
CA SER A 233 -10.61 0.18 9.63
C SER A 233 -9.74 -1.09 9.60
N TYR A 234 -9.73 -1.83 8.49
CA TYR A 234 -8.87 -3.02 8.35
C TYR A 234 -7.39 -2.62 8.29
N ASP A 235 -7.06 -1.57 7.54
CA ASP A 235 -5.69 -1.07 7.46
C ASP A 235 -5.17 -0.66 8.84
N ARG A 236 -5.99 0.04 9.64
CA ARG A 236 -5.61 0.41 11.02
C ARG A 236 -5.32 -0.83 11.88
N ALA A 237 -6.16 -1.86 11.78
CA ALA A 237 -5.94 -3.10 12.55
C ALA A 237 -4.62 -3.77 12.17
N ILE A 238 -4.32 -3.82 10.86
CA ILE A 238 -3.05 -4.35 10.36
C ILE A 238 -1.88 -3.52 10.90
N MET A 239 -1.99 -2.19 10.84
CA MET A 239 -0.91 -1.29 11.25
C MET A 239 -0.69 -1.27 12.77
N GLU A 240 -1.73 -1.54 13.57
CA GLU A 240 -1.59 -1.76 15.02
C GLU A 240 -0.67 -2.95 15.30
N GLU A 241 -0.84 -4.05 14.57
CA GLU A 241 0.01 -5.23 14.73
C GLU A 241 1.43 -5.00 14.19
N ILE A 242 1.54 -4.28 13.08
CA ILE A 242 2.84 -3.87 12.50
C ILE A 242 3.63 -3.02 13.51
N TYR A 243 2.98 -2.03 14.15
CA TYR A 243 3.64 -1.16 15.13
C TYR A 243 4.25 -1.96 16.28
N LYS A 244 3.54 -3.01 16.74
CA LYS A 244 3.98 -3.88 17.87
C LYS A 244 5.08 -4.89 17.46
N SER A 245 5.04 -5.38 16.22
CA SER A 245 5.82 -6.56 15.80
C SER A 245 7.03 -6.25 14.91
N VAL A 246 7.08 -5.05 14.31
CA VAL A 246 8.15 -4.65 13.39
C VAL A 246 9.18 -3.80 14.14
N ASP A 247 10.44 -4.19 14.07
CA ASP A 247 11.54 -3.42 14.70
C ASP A 247 11.60 -2.02 14.09
N LEU A 248 11.90 -1.03 14.92
CA LEU A 248 11.95 0.37 14.48
C LEU A 248 12.90 0.57 13.28
N HIS A 249 14.00 -0.14 13.26
CA HIS A 249 15.02 -0.03 12.20
C HIS A 249 14.48 -0.50 10.83
N GLU A 250 13.48 -1.38 10.81
CA GLU A 250 12.87 -1.88 9.56
C GLU A 250 12.03 -0.81 8.83
N TYR A 251 11.75 0.33 9.48
CA TYR A 251 11.07 1.47 8.83
C TYR A 251 12.01 2.31 7.95
N LEU A 252 13.31 2.01 7.97
CA LEU A 252 14.33 2.62 7.11
C LEU A 252 14.41 1.90 5.75
N ASP A 253 15.06 2.52 4.79
CA ASP A 253 15.39 1.87 3.51
C ASP A 253 16.37 0.71 3.75
N ARG A 254 16.34 -0.33 2.92
CA ARG A 254 17.18 -1.53 3.09
C ARG A 254 18.68 -1.19 3.16
N SER A 255 19.13 -0.24 2.35
CA SER A 255 20.51 0.22 2.37
C SER A 255 20.89 0.83 3.73
N GLU A 256 19.96 1.54 4.37
CA GLU A 256 20.16 2.11 5.69
C GLU A 256 20.11 1.06 6.80
N GLN A 257 19.23 0.05 6.63
CA GLN A 257 19.14 -1.08 7.57
C GLN A 257 20.47 -1.85 7.66
N ALA A 258 21.27 -1.84 6.59
CA ALA A 258 22.58 -2.49 6.54
C ALA A 258 23.68 -1.72 7.28
N LEU A 259 23.41 -0.46 7.64
CA LEU A 259 24.40 0.38 8.35
C LEU A 259 24.36 0.12 9.86
N PRO A 260 25.47 0.42 10.57
CA PRO A 260 25.45 0.37 12.04
C PRO A 260 24.37 1.28 12.62
N LYS A 261 23.69 0.80 13.65
CA LYS A 261 22.61 1.56 14.31
C LYS A 261 23.21 2.79 15.01
N THR A 262 22.80 3.97 14.58
CA THR A 262 23.22 5.26 15.15
C THR A 262 22.00 6.02 15.67
N ALA A 263 22.25 7.04 16.50
CA ALA A 263 21.19 7.91 17.00
C ALA A 263 20.47 8.64 15.85
N ASP A 264 21.21 9.00 14.79
CA ASP A 264 20.61 9.67 13.62
C ASP A 264 19.65 8.73 12.86
N LEU A 265 20.06 7.48 12.64
CA LEU A 265 19.19 6.48 12.00
C LEU A 265 17.97 6.14 12.88
N GLU A 266 18.17 6.07 14.21
CA GLU A 266 17.04 5.88 15.13
C GLU A 266 16.05 7.05 15.04
N MET A 267 16.56 8.28 15.02
CA MET A 267 15.72 9.49 14.86
C MET A 267 14.98 9.48 13.53
N GLN A 268 15.66 9.15 12.43
CA GLN A 268 15.03 9.06 11.10
C GLN A 268 13.93 7.99 11.10
N ALA A 269 14.19 6.82 11.67
CA ALA A 269 13.20 5.72 11.76
C ALA A 269 11.98 6.13 12.59
N LEU A 270 12.15 6.88 13.67
CA LEU A 270 11.06 7.40 14.49
C LEU A 270 10.19 8.38 13.68
N LEU A 271 10.80 9.28 12.92
CA LEU A 271 10.06 10.19 12.03
C LEU A 271 9.28 9.42 10.97
N GLN A 272 9.93 8.43 10.34
CA GLN A 272 9.31 7.60 9.31
C GLN A 272 8.11 6.83 9.89
N ARG A 273 8.28 6.16 11.03
CA ARG A 273 7.19 5.41 11.67
C ARG A 273 6.08 6.35 12.14
N SER A 274 6.44 7.49 12.75
CA SER A 274 5.47 8.52 13.15
C SER A 274 4.63 8.99 11.95
N SER A 275 5.28 9.27 10.82
CA SER A 275 4.60 9.69 9.59
C SER A 275 3.64 8.61 9.09
N ILE A 276 4.10 7.35 9.03
CA ILE A 276 3.28 6.21 8.61
C ILE A 276 2.05 6.06 9.53
N MET A 277 2.25 6.08 10.83
CA MET A 277 1.15 5.90 11.81
C MET A 277 0.15 7.05 11.71
N ALA A 278 0.60 8.29 11.55
CA ALA A 278 -0.27 9.45 11.34
C ALA A 278 -1.14 9.29 10.08
N ARG A 279 -0.52 8.87 8.97
CA ARG A 279 -1.21 8.65 7.68
C ARG A 279 -2.28 7.54 7.77
N LYS A 280 -2.12 6.59 8.69
CA LYS A 280 -3.10 5.52 8.96
C LYS A 280 -4.10 5.90 10.06
N GLY A 281 -4.03 7.13 10.59
CA GLY A 281 -4.92 7.62 11.65
C GLY A 281 -4.60 7.07 13.04
N LEU A 282 -3.42 6.49 13.22
CA LEU A 282 -2.93 5.96 14.50
C LEU A 282 -2.14 7.03 15.24
N TRP A 283 -2.84 8.13 15.57
CA TRP A 283 -2.24 9.38 16.07
C TRP A 283 -1.52 9.20 17.41
N HIS A 284 -1.99 8.28 18.27
CA HIS A 284 -1.35 8.00 19.55
C HIS A 284 0.05 7.40 19.37
N HIS A 285 0.22 6.48 18.40
CA HIS A 285 1.53 5.92 18.06
C HIS A 285 2.44 6.99 17.44
N ALA A 286 1.89 7.78 16.52
CA ALA A 286 2.62 8.90 15.91
C ALA A 286 3.11 9.88 16.99
N ALA A 287 2.25 10.21 17.97
CA ALA A 287 2.59 11.09 19.08
C ALA A 287 3.70 10.50 19.97
N ALA A 288 3.65 9.19 20.23
CA ALA A 288 4.69 8.51 21.04
C ALA A 288 6.05 8.62 20.34
N ASP A 289 6.08 8.35 19.02
CA ASP A 289 7.32 8.40 18.26
C ASP A 289 7.90 9.82 18.14
N ILE A 290 7.04 10.84 17.92
CA ILE A 290 7.52 12.23 17.84
C ILE A 290 8.05 12.73 19.21
N ARG A 291 7.47 12.28 20.33
CA ARG A 291 8.00 12.58 21.68
C ARG A 291 9.39 11.96 21.87
N ARG A 292 9.56 10.70 21.46
CA ARG A 292 10.86 10.00 21.55
C ARG A 292 11.90 10.67 20.66
N TYR A 293 11.52 11.03 19.42
CA TYR A 293 12.39 11.80 18.51
C TYR A 293 12.88 13.09 19.19
N ALA A 294 11.94 13.87 19.77
CA ALA A 294 12.27 15.14 20.43
C ALA A 294 13.30 14.96 21.55
N GLN A 295 13.15 13.91 22.36
CA GLN A 295 14.10 13.59 23.45
C GLN A 295 15.49 13.24 22.94
N LEU A 296 15.55 12.42 21.88
CA LEU A 296 16.84 12.03 21.29
C LEU A 296 17.50 13.23 20.61
N ALA A 297 16.75 14.04 19.88
CA ALA A 297 17.25 15.23 19.21
C ALA A 297 17.82 16.24 20.20
N GLU A 298 17.15 16.44 21.35
CA GLU A 298 17.64 17.32 22.41
C GLU A 298 18.97 16.80 22.98
N ARG A 299 19.07 15.50 23.27
CA ARG A 299 20.29 14.86 23.78
C ARG A 299 21.46 14.95 22.77
N ALA A 300 21.14 14.83 21.49
CA ALA A 300 22.13 14.90 20.41
C ALA A 300 22.51 16.35 20.01
N GLY A 301 21.85 17.36 20.59
CA GLY A 301 22.06 18.76 20.22
C GLY A 301 21.64 19.07 18.80
N LYS A 302 20.68 18.32 18.24
CA LYS A 302 20.23 18.48 16.83
C LYS A 302 19.45 19.78 16.66
N THR A 303 19.83 20.58 15.67
CA THR A 303 19.24 21.92 15.45
C THR A 303 18.47 22.05 14.14
N SER A 304 18.57 21.06 13.23
CA SER A 304 17.88 21.10 11.93
C SER A 304 17.59 19.69 11.44
N LEU A 305 16.61 19.58 10.54
CA LEU A 305 16.30 18.34 9.84
C LEU A 305 17.30 18.12 8.68
N SER A 306 17.67 16.88 8.43
CA SER A 306 18.30 16.49 7.16
C SER A 306 17.26 16.57 6.02
N ASP A 307 17.72 16.56 4.78
CA ASP A 307 16.81 16.60 3.61
C ASP A 307 15.85 15.40 3.59
N LYS A 308 16.35 14.22 3.96
CA LYS A 308 15.53 13.01 4.04
C LYS A 308 14.47 13.14 5.13
N GLU A 309 14.84 13.63 6.31
CA GLU A 309 13.89 13.88 7.40
C GLU A 309 12.84 14.92 6.99
N ARG A 310 13.23 15.99 6.28
CA ARG A 310 12.29 16.99 5.73
C ARG A 310 11.26 16.30 4.83
N ALA A 311 11.73 15.46 3.91
CA ALA A 311 10.84 14.74 2.98
C ALA A 311 9.86 13.83 3.75
N ILE A 312 10.33 13.14 4.79
CA ILE A 312 9.48 12.28 5.65
C ILE A 312 8.40 13.12 6.35
N VAL A 313 8.81 14.19 7.02
CA VAL A 313 7.92 15.07 7.80
C VAL A 313 6.86 15.68 6.88
N ARG A 314 7.26 16.15 5.71
CA ARG A 314 6.36 16.76 4.72
C ARG A 314 5.25 15.80 4.29
N ARG A 315 5.56 14.51 4.10
CA ARG A 315 4.60 13.50 3.69
C ARG A 315 3.57 13.14 4.78
N THR A 316 3.82 13.46 6.04
CA THR A 316 2.94 13.07 7.17
C THR A 316 1.48 13.44 6.91
N PHE A 317 1.24 14.62 6.37
CA PHE A 317 -0.12 15.12 6.10
C PHE A 317 -0.51 15.09 4.61
N GLU A 318 0.31 14.49 3.76
CA GLU A 318 0.05 14.40 2.31
C GLU A 318 -0.97 13.34 1.90
N ALA A 319 -1.47 12.57 2.79
CA ALA A 319 -2.40 11.50 2.42
C ALA A 319 -3.76 11.71 3.01
N TYR A 320 -4.73 11.51 2.17
CA TYR A 320 -6.04 11.01 2.55
C TYR A 320 -6.94 11.87 3.44
N ASP A 321 -8.21 11.70 3.20
CA ASP A 321 -9.34 12.13 4.04
C ASP A 321 -9.27 11.61 5.48
N THR A 322 -8.34 10.74 5.81
CA THR A 322 -8.12 10.21 7.15
C THR A 322 -7.23 11.09 8.01
N GLY A 323 -6.56 12.07 7.42
CA GLY A 323 -5.57 12.88 8.11
C GLY A 323 -6.16 13.73 9.23
N LEU A 324 -5.92 15.02 9.14
CA LEU A 324 -6.28 16.00 10.18
C LEU A 324 -7.80 16.14 10.43
N SER A 325 -8.64 15.59 9.56
CA SER A 325 -10.08 15.61 9.76
C SER A 325 -10.59 14.59 10.80
N SER A 326 -9.75 13.64 11.22
CA SER A 326 -10.13 12.67 12.25
C SER A 326 -9.82 13.18 13.66
N ALA A 327 -10.71 12.89 14.60
CA ALA A 327 -10.69 13.46 15.94
C ALA A 327 -9.39 13.26 16.77
N PRO A 328 -8.65 12.15 16.62
CA PRO A 328 -7.51 11.92 17.54
C PRO A 328 -6.20 12.65 17.21
N ALA A 329 -6.16 13.51 16.20
CA ALA A 329 -4.94 14.27 15.86
C ALA A 329 -4.50 15.22 16.99
N ASP A 330 -5.40 15.57 17.88
CA ASP A 330 -5.11 16.47 19.03
C ASP A 330 -3.94 15.96 19.88
N GLU A 331 -3.82 14.65 20.07
CA GLU A 331 -2.70 14.07 20.84
C GLU A 331 -1.36 14.32 20.15
N PHE A 332 -1.30 14.13 18.83
CA PHE A 332 -0.10 14.38 18.04
C PHE A 332 0.28 15.88 18.07
N VAL A 333 -0.71 16.75 17.83
CA VAL A 333 -0.50 18.20 17.87
C VAL A 333 0.00 18.62 19.26
N SER A 334 -0.57 18.07 20.34
CA SER A 334 -0.14 18.34 21.72
C SER A 334 1.30 17.88 21.97
N ALA A 335 1.69 16.73 21.40
CA ALA A 335 3.08 16.23 21.51
C ALA A 335 4.08 17.19 20.85
N VAL A 336 3.74 17.69 19.66
CA VAL A 336 4.59 18.69 18.95
C VAL A 336 4.65 20.01 19.74
N LYS A 337 3.53 20.46 20.29
CA LYS A 337 3.47 21.70 21.10
C LYS A 337 4.33 21.62 22.36
N ALA A 338 4.29 20.47 23.03
CA ALA A 338 5.02 20.24 24.28
C ALA A 338 6.55 20.26 24.11
N TRP A 339 7.00 20.10 22.87
CA TRP A 339 8.44 20.13 22.56
C TRP A 339 9.01 21.53 22.83
N LYS A 340 10.18 21.57 23.46
CA LYS A 340 10.91 22.80 23.75
C LYS A 340 11.12 23.65 22.49
N SER A 341 10.87 24.93 22.57
CA SER A 341 11.06 25.85 21.44
C SER A 341 12.53 25.90 20.99
N GLY A 342 12.74 25.91 19.70
CA GLY A 342 14.08 25.96 19.11
C GLY A 342 14.02 25.79 17.59
N PRO A 343 15.17 25.92 16.92
CA PRO A 343 15.22 25.89 15.45
C PRO A 343 14.73 24.57 14.85
N LEU A 344 15.06 23.43 15.47
CA LEU A 344 14.60 22.11 14.98
C LEU A 344 13.08 21.97 15.04
N LYS A 345 12.45 22.43 16.14
CA LYS A 345 10.98 22.43 16.24
C LYS A 345 10.35 23.30 15.14
N ALA A 346 10.95 24.49 14.91
CA ALA A 346 10.47 25.40 13.86
C ALA A 346 10.56 24.73 12.47
N ASP A 347 11.65 24.02 12.21
CA ASP A 347 11.85 23.24 10.95
C ASP A 347 10.73 22.22 10.79
N ILE A 348 10.52 21.38 11.80
CA ILE A 348 9.49 20.32 11.78
C ILE A 348 8.09 20.91 11.55
N VAL A 349 7.74 21.95 12.28
CA VAL A 349 6.43 22.60 12.14
C VAL A 349 6.27 23.15 10.73
N ARG A 350 7.31 23.79 10.18
CA ARG A 350 7.28 24.31 8.80
C ARG A 350 6.99 23.20 7.78
N GLU A 351 7.65 22.05 7.93
CA GLU A 351 7.45 20.93 6.99
C GLU A 351 6.06 20.30 7.16
N TYR A 352 5.56 20.14 8.37
CA TYR A 352 4.18 19.69 8.60
C TYR A 352 3.16 20.63 7.96
N MET A 353 3.43 21.93 8.00
CA MET A 353 2.52 22.96 7.47
C MET A 353 2.52 23.06 5.96
N HIS A 354 3.52 22.50 5.28
CA HIS A 354 3.74 22.64 3.83
C HIS A 354 2.50 22.27 3.01
N SER A 355 1.82 21.20 3.38
CA SER A 355 0.68 20.66 2.60
C SER A 355 -0.68 21.25 3.01
N PHE A 356 -0.77 21.99 4.12
CA PHE A 356 -2.06 22.48 4.62
C PHE A 356 -2.80 23.40 3.64
N PRO A 357 -2.16 24.39 3.00
CA PRO A 357 -2.89 25.27 2.08
C PRO A 357 -3.54 24.50 0.93
N HIS A 358 -2.87 23.47 0.42
CA HIS A 358 -3.39 22.64 -0.66
C HIS A 358 -4.66 21.88 -0.20
N TYR A 359 -4.63 21.24 0.96
CA TYR A 359 -5.76 20.48 1.47
C TYR A 359 -6.93 21.39 1.86
N LEU A 360 -6.64 22.55 2.43
CA LEU A 360 -7.66 23.53 2.73
C LEU A 360 -8.39 23.99 1.45
N ALA A 361 -7.64 24.31 0.40
CA ALA A 361 -8.21 24.73 -0.87
C ALA A 361 -9.03 23.59 -1.51
N ARG A 362 -8.54 22.35 -1.46
CA ARG A 362 -9.25 21.16 -1.95
C ARG A 362 -10.60 20.98 -1.24
N ASP A 363 -10.60 21.04 0.09
CA ASP A 363 -11.79 20.79 0.89
C ASP A 363 -12.83 21.91 0.71
N LEU A 364 -12.38 23.16 0.61
CA LEU A 364 -13.27 24.29 0.31
C LEU A 364 -13.90 24.16 -1.08
N LYS A 365 -13.12 23.81 -2.09
CA LYS A 365 -13.61 23.59 -3.46
C LYS A 365 -14.65 22.44 -3.51
N ALA A 366 -14.47 21.44 -2.66
CA ALA A 366 -15.40 20.29 -2.56
C ALA A 366 -16.61 20.58 -1.65
N GLY A 367 -16.75 21.80 -1.12
CA GLY A 367 -17.84 22.17 -0.22
C GLY A 367 -17.76 21.53 1.17
N LYS A 368 -16.60 21.01 1.55
CA LYS A 368 -16.37 20.33 2.83
C LYS A 368 -15.99 21.35 3.92
N VAL A 369 -16.98 22.12 4.40
CA VAL A 369 -16.77 23.23 5.34
C VAL A 369 -16.25 22.74 6.71
N ILE A 370 -16.78 21.64 7.23
CA ILE A 370 -16.36 21.11 8.54
C ILE A 370 -14.91 20.59 8.50
N PRO A 371 -14.51 19.76 7.55
CA PRO A 371 -13.09 19.40 7.40
C PRO A 371 -12.16 20.61 7.22
N ALA A 372 -12.58 21.59 6.41
CA ALA A 372 -11.79 22.80 6.19
C ALA A 372 -11.60 23.61 7.49
N SER A 373 -12.64 23.73 8.31
CA SER A 373 -12.56 24.45 9.58
C SER A 373 -11.66 23.71 10.59
N LYS A 374 -11.72 22.38 10.63
CA LYS A 374 -10.80 21.58 11.46
C LYS A 374 -9.35 21.76 10.99
N LEU A 375 -9.12 21.71 9.71
CA LEU A 375 -7.79 21.89 9.11
C LEU A 375 -7.23 23.28 9.47
N LEU A 376 -8.05 24.32 9.36
CA LEU A 376 -7.68 25.69 9.77
C LEU A 376 -7.32 25.76 11.25
N ARG A 377 -8.08 25.10 12.10
CA ARG A 377 -7.82 25.04 13.54
C ARG A 377 -6.46 24.38 13.82
N GLU A 378 -6.19 23.23 13.19
CA GLU A 378 -4.91 22.54 13.37
C GLU A 378 -3.75 23.37 12.81
N TYR A 379 -3.96 24.01 11.67
CA TYR A 379 -2.99 24.95 11.07
C TYR A 379 -2.63 26.06 12.04
N SER A 380 -3.63 26.79 12.55
CA SER A 380 -3.40 27.89 13.49
C SER A 380 -2.73 27.40 14.78
N THR A 381 -3.13 26.21 15.27
CA THR A 381 -2.57 25.61 16.47
C THR A 381 -1.08 25.29 16.32
N LEU A 382 -0.69 24.70 15.20
CA LEU A 382 0.71 24.38 14.92
C LEU A 382 1.53 25.63 14.58
N SER A 383 0.99 26.57 13.79
CA SER A 383 1.70 27.81 13.40
C SER A 383 1.99 28.71 14.61
N LEU A 384 1.07 28.81 15.56
CA LEU A 384 1.30 29.53 16.82
C LEU A 384 2.44 28.92 17.63
N SER A 385 2.62 27.65 17.57
CA SER A 385 3.78 27.00 18.19
C SER A 385 5.13 27.31 17.54
N UNK A 386 5.04 27.71 16.44
CA UNK A 386 6.20 28.13 15.74
C UNK A 386 6.48 29.60 15.95
N UNK A 387 5.60 30.27 16.08
CA UNK A 387 5.75 31.64 16.36
C UNK A 387 6.33 31.90 17.72
N UNK A 388 6.16 31.16 18.39
CA UNK A 388 6.78 31.21 19.61
C UNK A 388 8.23 30.87 19.60
N UNK A 389 8.44 30.35 18.65
CA UNK A 389 9.79 30.03 18.39
C UNK A 389 10.57 31.17 17.80
N THR A 390 10.05 31.88 16.93
CA THR A 390 10.74 32.98 16.25
C THR A 390 10.84 34.25 17.08
N SER A 391 9.91 34.51 17.93
CA SER A 391 9.92 35.71 18.77
C SER A 391 10.95 35.70 19.89
N LYS A 392 11.58 34.54 20.14
CA LYS A 392 12.61 34.39 21.20
C LYS A 392 14.06 34.35 20.65
N LEU A 393 14.24 34.55 19.35
CA LEU A 393 15.58 34.73 18.80
C LEU A 393 16.04 36.16 19.13
N PRO A 394 17.20 36.34 19.75
CA PRO A 394 17.71 37.68 20.00
C PRO A 394 17.91 38.39 18.68
N SER A 395 17.39 39.61 18.56
CA SER A 395 17.63 40.45 17.42
C SER A 395 19.13 40.67 17.26
N ALA A 396 19.70 40.24 16.15
CA ALA A 396 21.07 40.61 15.79
C ALA A 396 21.10 42.09 15.43
N ARG A 397 20.98 42.94 16.46
CA ARG A 397 21.28 44.38 16.31
C ARG A 397 22.51 44.68 17.17
N GLY A 398 23.58 45.04 16.53
CA GLY A 398 24.68 45.70 17.17
C GLY A 398 26.05 45.10 16.90
N ALA A 399 26.60 45.47 15.76
CA ALA A 399 28.01 45.73 15.64
C ALA A 399 28.18 46.78 14.52
N SER A 400 28.17 48.02 14.91
CA SER A 400 28.72 49.11 14.08
C SER A 400 30.24 49.08 14.16
#